data_85d8eca6a662dcc33d06f7188e344113
#
_entry.id   85d8eca6a662dcc33d06f7188e344113
#
_cell.length_a   1.000
_cell.length_b   1.000
_cell.length_c   1.000
_cell.angle_alpha   90.00
_cell.angle_beta   90.00
_cell.angle_gamma   90.00
#
_symmetry.space_group_name_H-M   'P 1'
#
loop_
_entity.id
_entity.type
_entity.pdbx_description
1 polymer ?
#
loop_
_entity_poly.entity_id
_entity_poly.type
_entity_poly.pdbx_seq_one_letter_code
_entity_poly.pdbx_strand_id
1 'polypeptide(L)'
;MKKLLISACFLVMANIAFAQEITLDKIYSGYYRGKGISGIASLKDGENYAVIEREGIVKYSYKTTQKVGTLVEGGFESYTFSDDESKILLQKESEPIYRHSFLGKFDVKDLKSGKIISLNNGNFVQEPKFSPDAAKVAFVVDNNLYYQDLASGKITQITTDGKKNSIINGIGDWV
;
A
#
# COMPACT_ATOMS: atom_id res chain seq x y z
N MET A 1 18.94 62.03 8.20
CA MET A 1 18.84 61.03 9.29
C MET A 1 17.41 60.56 9.58
N LYS A 2 16.39 61.45 9.80
CA LYS A 2 15.01 61.01 10.08
C LYS A 2 14.37 60.11 8.99
N LYS A 3 14.63 60.39 7.70
CA LYS A 3 14.10 59.56 6.59
C LYS A 3 14.74 58.18 6.51
N LEU A 4 16.02 58.05 6.89
CA LEU A 4 16.71 56.74 6.96
C LEU A 4 16.21 55.85 8.09
N LEU A 5 15.89 56.44 9.24
CA LEU A 5 15.31 55.76 10.38
C LEU A 5 13.89 55.22 10.09
N ILE A 6 13.06 56.02 9.40
CA ILE A 6 11.72 55.59 9.00
C ILE A 6 11.76 54.45 8.00
N SER A 7 12.72 54.49 7.04
CA SER A 7 12.89 53.39 6.07
C SER A 7 13.37 52.10 6.73
N ALA A 8 14.28 52.19 7.72
CA ALA A 8 14.76 51.03 8.46
C ALA A 8 13.67 50.41 9.32
N CYS A 9 12.79 51.20 9.97
CA CYS A 9 11.64 50.70 10.71
C CYS A 9 10.61 49.98 9.81
N PHE A 10 10.38 50.46 8.59
CA PHE A 10 9.51 49.81 7.63
C PHE A 10 10.07 48.46 7.16
N LEU A 11 11.38 48.33 6.96
CA LEU A 11 12.04 47.08 6.59
C LEU A 11 11.95 46.02 7.72
N VAL A 12 12.07 46.43 8.97
CA VAL A 12 11.94 45.54 10.12
C VAL A 12 10.50 45.07 10.31
N MET A 13 9.51 45.94 10.13
CA MET A 13 8.11 45.57 10.23
C MET A 13 7.63 44.64 9.10
N ALA A 14 8.18 44.75 7.88
CA ALA A 14 7.89 43.88 6.77
C ALA A 14 8.31 42.42 7.02
N ASN A 15 9.39 42.20 7.80
CA ASN A 15 9.81 40.85 8.16
C ASN A 15 8.96 40.18 9.26
N ILE A 16 8.25 40.94 10.09
CA ILE A 16 7.37 40.38 11.13
C ILE A 16 6.04 39.89 10.54
N ALA A 17 5.63 40.43 9.40
CA ALA A 17 4.35 40.08 8.76
C ALA A 17 4.32 38.66 8.15
N PHE A 18 5.46 37.98 8.02
CA PHE A 18 5.53 36.61 7.45
C PHE A 18 5.73 35.52 8.49
N ALA A 19 5.73 35.84 9.79
CA ALA A 19 5.80 34.81 10.82
C ALA A 19 4.44 34.07 10.87
N GLN A 20 4.41 32.87 10.33
CA GLN A 20 3.21 32.03 10.39
C GLN A 20 3.08 31.43 11.80
N GLU A 21 2.03 31.79 12.51
CA GLU A 21 1.79 31.26 13.85
C GLU A 21 1.47 29.76 13.79
N ILE A 22 2.27 28.96 14.51
CA ILE A 22 2.03 27.54 14.67
C ILE A 22 1.04 27.38 15.84
N THR A 23 -0.14 26.89 15.55
CA THR A 23 -1.18 26.63 16.55
C THR A 23 -1.43 25.13 16.70
N LEU A 24 -1.92 24.73 17.88
CA LEU A 24 -2.29 23.34 18.14
C LEU A 24 -3.34 22.84 17.14
N ASP A 25 -4.32 23.67 16.81
CA ASP A 25 -5.36 23.33 15.83
C ASP A 25 -4.77 23.02 14.44
N LYS A 26 -3.80 23.81 13.97
CA LYS A 26 -3.11 23.54 12.71
C LYS A 26 -2.27 22.25 12.75
N ILE A 27 -1.65 21.94 13.90
CA ILE A 27 -0.90 20.70 14.07
C ILE A 27 -1.84 19.48 14.03
N TYR A 28 -2.91 19.50 14.83
CA TYR A 28 -3.85 18.38 14.92
C TYR A 28 -4.74 18.22 13.69
N SER A 29 -5.10 19.32 13.01
CA SER A 29 -5.83 19.24 11.72
C SER A 29 -5.01 18.69 10.56
N GLY A 30 -3.69 18.49 10.76
CA GLY A 30 -2.81 18.04 9.69
C GLY A 30 -2.44 19.13 8.67
N TYR A 31 -2.67 20.42 8.97
CA TYR A 31 -2.34 21.55 8.10
C TYR A 31 -0.90 21.53 7.60
N TYR A 32 0.05 21.08 8.45
CA TYR A 32 1.47 20.98 8.12
C TYR A 32 1.88 19.62 7.54
N ARG A 33 0.93 18.70 7.33
CA ARG A 33 1.25 17.41 6.69
C ARG A 33 1.62 17.64 5.23
N GLY A 34 2.84 17.33 4.87
CA GLY A 34 3.26 17.26 3.48
C GLY A 34 2.46 16.18 2.73
N LYS A 35 2.30 16.34 1.43
CA LYS A 35 1.80 15.27 0.57
C LYS A 35 2.89 14.19 0.53
N GLY A 36 2.69 13.11 1.29
CA GLY A 36 3.53 11.93 1.20
C GLY A 36 3.17 11.11 -0.05
N ILE A 37 4.14 10.41 -0.60
CA ILE A 37 3.90 9.35 -1.56
C ILE A 37 3.87 8.04 -0.75
N SER A 38 2.80 7.27 -0.88
CA SER A 38 2.64 5.98 -0.20
C SER A 38 2.58 4.86 -1.23
N GLY A 39 2.96 3.65 -0.80
CA GLY A 39 2.84 2.46 -1.64
C GLY A 39 3.66 2.55 -2.93
N ILE A 40 4.92 3.01 -2.84
CA ILE A 40 5.84 3.01 -4.00
C ILE A 40 6.41 1.60 -4.16
N ALA A 41 6.35 1.08 -5.39
CA ALA A 41 7.06 -0.12 -5.80
C ALA A 41 7.88 0.16 -7.07
N SER A 42 9.19 -0.06 -7.01
CA SER A 42 10.05 -0.02 -8.20
C SER A 42 9.73 -1.21 -9.08
N LEU A 43 9.60 -1.00 -10.38
CA LEU A 43 9.41 -2.07 -11.34
C LEU A 43 10.74 -2.64 -11.82
N LYS A 44 10.75 -3.92 -12.17
CA LYS A 44 11.96 -4.65 -12.60
C LYS A 44 12.53 -4.17 -13.94
N ASP A 45 11.75 -3.37 -14.70
CA ASP A 45 12.25 -2.71 -15.90
C ASP A 45 13.34 -1.66 -15.61
N GLY A 46 13.52 -1.24 -14.34
CA GLY A 46 14.49 -0.23 -13.92
C GLY A 46 14.18 1.19 -14.38
N GLU A 47 13.13 1.38 -15.12
CA GLU A 47 12.75 2.68 -15.71
C GLU A 47 11.51 3.29 -15.07
N ASN A 48 10.69 2.46 -14.41
CA ASN A 48 9.39 2.85 -13.91
C ASN A 48 9.16 2.42 -12.45
N TYR A 49 8.20 3.08 -11.82
CA TYR A 49 7.69 2.74 -10.50
C TYR A 49 6.17 2.81 -10.48
N ALA A 50 5.56 2.09 -9.57
CA ALA A 50 4.12 2.12 -9.33
C ALA A 50 3.82 2.82 -8.00
N VAL A 51 2.67 3.48 -7.90
CA VAL A 51 2.20 4.20 -6.72
C VAL A 51 0.71 3.96 -6.55
N ILE A 52 0.23 3.85 -5.30
CA ILE A 52 -1.20 3.92 -5.00
C ILE A 52 -1.65 5.38 -5.04
N GLU A 53 -2.66 5.63 -5.85
CA GLU A 53 -3.38 6.89 -5.90
C GLU A 53 -4.89 6.66 -5.68
N ARG A 54 -5.64 7.75 -5.58
CA ARG A 54 -7.09 7.67 -5.38
C ARG A 54 -7.80 6.93 -6.52
N GLU A 55 -7.29 7.03 -7.74
CA GLU A 55 -7.86 6.42 -8.95
C GLU A 55 -7.42 4.96 -9.15
N GLY A 56 -6.39 4.51 -8.43
CA GLY A 56 -5.85 3.16 -8.55
C GLY A 56 -4.35 3.08 -8.38
N ILE A 57 -3.75 2.05 -8.99
CA ILE A 57 -2.31 1.85 -9.02
C ILE A 57 -1.78 2.40 -10.33
N VAL A 58 -0.98 3.44 -10.23
CA VAL A 58 -0.49 4.24 -11.36
C VAL A 58 1.00 4.00 -11.57
N LYS A 59 1.39 3.83 -12.83
CA LYS A 59 2.78 3.67 -13.27
C LYS A 59 3.37 5.02 -13.67
N TYR A 60 4.56 5.32 -13.18
CA TYR A 60 5.34 6.53 -13.46
C TYR A 60 6.71 6.20 -14.00
N SER A 61 7.28 7.08 -14.82
CA SER A 61 8.66 6.98 -15.27
C SER A 61 9.60 7.68 -14.29
N TYR A 62 10.70 7.04 -13.90
CA TYR A 62 11.76 7.66 -13.11
C TYR A 62 12.44 8.84 -13.84
N LYS A 63 12.61 8.71 -15.15
CA LYS A 63 13.30 9.72 -15.96
C LYS A 63 12.52 11.03 -16.07
N THR A 64 11.20 10.94 -16.26
CA THR A 64 10.37 12.13 -16.54
C THR A 64 9.47 12.51 -15.39
N THR A 65 9.31 11.65 -14.39
CA THR A 65 8.32 11.75 -13.31
C THR A 65 6.88 11.87 -13.81
N GLN A 66 6.65 11.57 -15.09
CA GLN A 66 5.32 11.63 -15.70
C GLN A 66 4.60 10.28 -15.57
N LYS A 67 3.27 10.36 -15.48
CA LYS A 67 2.39 9.21 -15.54
C LYS A 67 2.55 8.49 -16.90
N VAL A 68 2.86 7.20 -16.84
CA VAL A 68 2.95 6.31 -18.00
C VAL A 68 1.60 5.66 -18.28
N GLY A 69 0.86 5.29 -17.22
CA GLY A 69 -0.45 4.67 -17.35
C GLY A 69 -0.99 4.20 -16.00
N THR A 70 -2.21 3.69 -16.01
CA THR A 70 -2.86 3.07 -14.84
C THR A 70 -2.81 1.55 -14.99
N LEU A 71 -2.20 0.86 -14.03
CA LEU A 71 -2.10 -0.60 -14.01
C LEU A 71 -3.41 -1.25 -13.54
N VAL A 72 -4.02 -0.65 -12.51
CA VAL A 72 -5.27 -1.12 -11.93
C VAL A 72 -6.10 0.09 -11.51
N GLU A 73 -7.35 0.16 -11.95
CA GLU A 73 -8.30 1.17 -11.48
C GLU A 73 -8.99 0.71 -10.20
N GLY A 74 -9.31 1.66 -9.32
CA GLY A 74 -10.04 1.43 -8.07
C GLY A 74 -9.26 1.85 -6.82
N GLY A 75 -9.93 1.84 -5.67
CA GLY A 75 -9.34 2.13 -4.37
C GLY A 75 -8.79 0.85 -3.73
N PHE A 76 -7.53 0.87 -3.33
CA PHE A 76 -6.84 -0.23 -2.66
C PHE A 76 -6.07 0.30 -1.44
N GLU A 77 -5.97 -0.52 -0.39
CA GLU A 77 -5.19 -0.19 0.80
C GLU A 77 -3.70 -0.47 0.58
N SER A 78 -3.39 -1.57 -0.11
CA SER A 78 -2.04 -1.95 -0.48
C SER A 78 -2.01 -2.84 -1.71
N TYR A 79 -0.82 -3.08 -2.26
CA TYR A 79 -0.60 -4.01 -3.36
C TYR A 79 0.78 -4.64 -3.31
N THR A 80 0.90 -5.80 -3.94
CA THR A 80 2.19 -6.50 -4.10
C THR A 80 2.24 -7.16 -5.48
N PHE A 81 3.32 -6.95 -6.22
CA PHE A 81 3.54 -7.67 -7.49
C PHE A 81 4.00 -9.10 -7.24
N SER A 82 3.66 -10.00 -8.17
CA SER A 82 4.34 -11.28 -8.30
C SER A 82 5.81 -11.07 -8.71
N ASP A 83 6.67 -12.07 -8.51
CA ASP A 83 8.09 -11.95 -8.84
C ASP A 83 8.36 -11.60 -10.30
N ASP A 84 7.55 -12.11 -11.22
CA ASP A 84 7.64 -11.82 -12.65
C ASP A 84 6.88 -10.56 -13.08
N GLU A 85 6.24 -9.85 -12.13
CA GLU A 85 5.37 -8.69 -12.34
C GLU A 85 4.21 -8.92 -13.29
N SER A 86 3.88 -10.19 -13.59
CA SER A 86 2.72 -10.52 -14.43
C SER A 86 1.38 -10.37 -13.71
N LYS A 87 1.40 -10.44 -12.39
CA LYS A 87 0.22 -10.35 -11.52
C LYS A 87 0.43 -9.39 -10.37
N ILE A 88 -0.68 -8.92 -9.85
CA ILE A 88 -0.71 -8.00 -8.71
C ILE A 88 -1.74 -8.47 -7.70
N LEU A 89 -1.32 -8.60 -6.46
CA LEU A 89 -2.17 -8.87 -5.30
C LEU A 89 -2.65 -7.53 -4.75
N LEU A 90 -3.95 -7.36 -4.62
CA LEU A 90 -4.65 -6.13 -4.29
C LEU A 90 -5.37 -6.27 -2.96
N GLN A 91 -4.99 -5.50 -1.96
CA GLN A 91 -5.71 -5.43 -0.69
C GLN A 91 -6.85 -4.42 -0.80
N LYS A 92 -8.09 -4.88 -0.61
CA LYS A 92 -9.31 -4.05 -0.73
C LYS A 92 -9.83 -3.56 0.62
N GLU A 93 -9.71 -4.40 1.63
CA GLU A 93 -10.31 -4.17 2.94
C GLU A 93 -9.46 -4.86 3.99
N SER A 94 -9.29 -4.25 5.17
CA SER A 94 -8.61 -4.88 6.29
C SER A 94 -9.33 -4.64 7.63
N GLU A 95 -9.21 -5.64 8.51
CA GLU A 95 -9.60 -5.57 9.90
C GLU A 95 -8.36 -5.75 10.77
N PRO A 96 -7.97 -4.76 11.60
CA PRO A 96 -6.77 -4.87 12.41
C PRO A 96 -6.94 -5.94 13.50
N ILE A 97 -5.90 -6.76 13.71
CA ILE A 97 -5.79 -7.68 14.84
C ILE A 97 -4.90 -7.04 15.90
N TYR A 98 -3.70 -6.61 15.51
CA TYR A 98 -2.72 -5.89 16.33
C TYR A 98 -2.04 -4.80 15.46
N ARG A 99 -0.96 -4.19 15.98
CA ARG A 99 -0.26 -3.08 15.30
C ARG A 99 0.15 -3.40 13.86
N HIS A 100 0.61 -4.62 13.57
CA HIS A 100 1.15 -5.02 12.27
C HIS A 100 0.46 -6.24 11.67
N SER A 101 -0.50 -6.84 12.36
CA SER A 101 -1.27 -7.97 11.87
C SER A 101 -2.73 -7.60 11.63
N PHE A 102 -3.28 -8.09 10.55
CA PHE A 102 -4.66 -7.81 10.13
C PHE A 102 -5.24 -9.00 9.36
N LEU A 103 -6.55 -9.06 9.31
CA LEU A 103 -7.30 -9.85 8.36
C LEU A 103 -7.57 -8.98 7.14
N GLY A 104 -7.38 -9.49 5.93
CA GLY A 104 -7.60 -8.72 4.73
C GLY A 104 -8.39 -9.47 3.67
N LYS A 105 -9.14 -8.73 2.84
CA LYS A 105 -9.74 -9.24 1.60
C LYS A 105 -8.87 -8.86 0.43
N PHE A 106 -8.54 -9.83 -0.39
CA PHE A 106 -7.60 -9.64 -1.48
C PHE A 106 -8.16 -10.14 -2.81
N ASP A 107 -7.79 -9.43 -3.87
CA ASP A 107 -7.95 -9.90 -5.25
C ASP A 107 -6.57 -10.06 -5.91
N VAL A 108 -6.47 -10.98 -6.85
CA VAL A 108 -5.32 -11.10 -7.74
C VAL A 108 -5.76 -10.66 -9.12
N LYS A 109 -5.07 -9.67 -9.70
CA LYS A 109 -5.26 -9.26 -11.08
C LYS A 109 -4.10 -9.74 -11.94
N ASP A 110 -4.40 -10.44 -13.02
CA ASP A 110 -3.44 -10.71 -14.09
C ASP A 110 -3.34 -9.47 -14.99
N LEU A 111 -2.16 -8.89 -15.09
CA LEU A 111 -1.95 -7.63 -15.78
C LEU A 111 -2.01 -7.75 -17.29
N LYS A 112 -1.80 -8.96 -17.84
CA LYS A 112 -1.85 -9.21 -19.27
C LYS A 112 -3.28 -9.46 -19.77
N SER A 113 -4.00 -10.34 -19.08
CA SER A 113 -5.39 -10.70 -19.48
C SER A 113 -6.44 -9.78 -18.87
N GLY A 114 -6.10 -9.03 -17.81
CA GLY A 114 -7.06 -8.23 -17.03
C GLY A 114 -7.96 -9.06 -16.11
N LYS A 115 -7.81 -10.40 -16.07
CA LYS A 115 -8.62 -11.28 -15.22
C LYS A 115 -8.38 -10.97 -13.74
N ILE A 116 -9.48 -10.91 -12.98
CA ILE A 116 -9.44 -10.72 -11.52
C ILE A 116 -9.97 -11.99 -10.86
N ILE A 117 -9.28 -12.42 -9.80
CA ILE A 117 -9.62 -13.60 -9.00
C ILE A 117 -9.64 -13.18 -7.54
N SER A 118 -10.78 -13.33 -6.87
CA SER A 118 -10.87 -13.07 -5.44
C SER A 118 -10.23 -14.23 -4.66
N LEU A 119 -9.33 -13.87 -3.73
CA LEU A 119 -8.68 -14.84 -2.86
C LEU A 119 -9.70 -15.36 -1.84
N ASN A 120 -9.62 -16.66 -1.52
CA ASN A 120 -10.52 -17.33 -0.58
C ASN A 120 -12.01 -17.03 -0.81
N ASN A 121 -12.44 -16.98 -2.09
CA ASN A 121 -13.81 -16.63 -2.47
C ASN A 121 -14.27 -15.26 -1.93
N GLY A 122 -13.36 -14.32 -1.73
CA GLY A 122 -13.64 -12.99 -1.19
C GLY A 122 -13.75 -12.90 0.33
N ASN A 123 -13.43 -13.98 1.06
CA ASN A 123 -13.37 -13.97 2.51
C ASN A 123 -12.01 -13.45 3.02
N PHE A 124 -11.97 -13.06 4.28
CA PHE A 124 -10.77 -12.61 4.94
C PHE A 124 -9.69 -13.70 5.02
N VAL A 125 -8.44 -13.28 4.84
CA VAL A 125 -7.23 -14.11 5.00
C VAL A 125 -6.12 -13.31 5.68
N GLN A 126 -5.09 -14.00 6.15
CA GLN A 126 -3.86 -13.41 6.66
C GLN A 126 -2.68 -13.80 5.78
N GLU A 127 -1.65 -12.96 5.74
CA GLU A 127 -0.33 -13.22 5.15
C GLU A 127 -0.37 -13.79 3.72
N PRO A 128 -1.15 -13.23 2.78
CA PRO A 128 -1.16 -13.75 1.43
C PRO A 128 0.17 -13.50 0.73
N LYS A 129 0.73 -14.53 0.07
CA LYS A 129 2.01 -14.49 -0.64
C LYS A 129 1.92 -15.28 -1.95
N PHE A 130 2.44 -14.69 -3.02
CA PHE A 130 2.60 -15.41 -4.28
C PHE A 130 3.62 -16.55 -4.16
N SER A 131 3.39 -17.63 -4.92
CA SER A 131 4.45 -18.59 -5.24
C SER A 131 5.46 -17.96 -6.20
N PRO A 132 6.74 -18.43 -6.23
CA PRO A 132 7.77 -17.85 -7.10
C PRO A 132 7.41 -17.83 -8.59
N ASP A 133 6.61 -18.81 -9.03
CA ASP A 133 6.13 -18.95 -10.41
C ASP A 133 4.82 -18.15 -10.67
N ALA A 134 4.35 -17.38 -9.69
CA ALA A 134 3.10 -16.64 -9.74
C ALA A 134 1.85 -17.48 -10.10
N ALA A 135 1.92 -18.82 -9.98
CA ALA A 135 0.80 -19.71 -10.28
C ALA A 135 -0.19 -19.86 -9.13
N LYS A 136 0.27 -19.61 -7.89
CA LYS A 136 -0.51 -19.81 -6.67
C LYS A 136 -0.34 -18.63 -5.72
N VAL A 137 -1.29 -18.50 -4.79
CA VAL A 137 -1.16 -17.64 -3.61
C VAL A 137 -1.40 -18.49 -2.37
N ALA A 138 -0.42 -18.50 -1.45
CA ALA A 138 -0.58 -19.07 -0.12
C ALA A 138 -1.18 -18.03 0.82
N PHE A 139 -1.97 -18.45 1.80
CA PHE A 139 -2.57 -17.59 2.81
C PHE A 139 -2.98 -18.39 4.05
N VAL A 140 -3.29 -17.69 5.12
CA VAL A 140 -3.71 -18.31 6.38
C VAL A 140 -5.18 -17.98 6.68
N VAL A 141 -5.92 -19.00 7.12
CA VAL A 141 -7.27 -18.89 7.66
C VAL A 141 -7.32 -19.73 8.95
N ASP A 142 -7.82 -19.18 10.03
CA ASP A 142 -7.99 -19.86 11.33
C ASP A 142 -6.74 -20.64 11.77
N ASN A 143 -5.56 -19.99 11.70
CA ASN A 143 -4.26 -20.55 12.03
C ASN A 143 -3.82 -21.76 11.18
N ASN A 144 -4.45 -22.00 10.04
CA ASN A 144 -4.08 -23.03 9.09
C ASN A 144 -3.64 -22.42 7.77
N LEU A 145 -2.65 -23.07 7.15
CA LEU A 145 -2.08 -22.69 5.87
C LEU A 145 -2.87 -23.29 4.72
N TYR A 146 -3.16 -22.47 3.74
CA TYR A 146 -3.83 -22.80 2.49
C TYR A 146 -3.06 -22.28 1.30
N TYR A 147 -3.36 -22.77 0.11
CA TYR A 147 -3.04 -22.09 -1.12
C TYR A 147 -4.21 -22.14 -2.11
N GLN A 148 -4.28 -21.13 -2.96
CA GLN A 148 -5.21 -21.09 -4.10
C GLN A 148 -4.42 -21.14 -5.40
N ASP A 149 -4.78 -22.08 -6.27
CA ASP A 149 -4.28 -22.15 -7.65
C ASP A 149 -5.03 -21.10 -8.50
N LEU A 150 -4.29 -20.19 -9.13
CA LEU A 150 -4.86 -19.06 -9.83
C LEU A 150 -5.46 -19.40 -11.20
N ALA A 151 -5.06 -20.52 -11.79
CA ALA A 151 -5.62 -20.96 -13.06
C ALA A 151 -7.00 -21.59 -12.86
N SER A 152 -7.10 -22.56 -11.95
CA SER A 152 -8.32 -23.31 -11.65
C SER A 152 -9.23 -22.67 -10.62
N GLY A 153 -8.69 -21.75 -9.78
CA GLY A 153 -9.38 -21.20 -8.61
C GLY A 153 -9.48 -22.17 -7.43
N LYS A 154 -8.91 -23.37 -7.54
CA LYS A 154 -8.99 -24.41 -6.49
C LYS A 154 -8.21 -23.98 -5.24
N ILE A 155 -8.87 -24.05 -4.09
CA ILE A 155 -8.27 -23.84 -2.77
C ILE A 155 -7.91 -25.20 -2.18
N THR A 156 -6.69 -25.31 -1.65
CA THR A 156 -6.20 -26.52 -0.99
C THR A 156 -5.67 -26.16 0.39
N GLN A 157 -6.15 -26.86 1.40
CA GLN A 157 -5.65 -26.76 2.76
C GLN A 157 -4.36 -27.60 2.91
N ILE A 158 -3.33 -27.03 3.54
CA ILE A 158 -2.04 -27.70 3.76
C ILE A 158 -1.93 -28.24 5.18
N THR A 159 -2.33 -27.43 6.19
CA THR A 159 -2.29 -27.82 7.61
C THR A 159 -3.70 -27.90 8.18
N THR A 160 -3.90 -28.77 9.16
CA THR A 160 -5.23 -29.04 9.77
C THR A 160 -5.20 -28.99 11.30
N ASP A 161 -4.04 -28.70 11.89
CA ASP A 161 -3.79 -28.73 13.33
C ASP A 161 -3.77 -27.34 13.96
N GLY A 162 -4.07 -26.30 13.19
CA GLY A 162 -4.12 -24.91 13.65
C GLY A 162 -5.09 -24.75 14.82
N LYS A 163 -4.60 -24.08 15.89
CA LYS A 163 -5.35 -23.85 17.12
C LYS A 163 -4.99 -22.50 17.71
N LYS A 164 -5.98 -21.65 17.89
CA LYS A 164 -5.81 -20.30 18.45
C LYS A 164 -4.97 -20.33 19.73
N ASN A 165 -3.98 -19.47 19.81
CA ASN A 165 -3.04 -19.31 20.93
C ASN A 165 -2.21 -20.56 21.27
N SER A 166 -2.09 -21.53 20.37
CA SER A 166 -1.34 -22.78 20.61
C SER A 166 -0.55 -23.22 19.39
N ILE A 167 -1.20 -23.47 18.26
CA ILE A 167 -0.56 -23.89 17.00
C ILE A 167 -0.95 -22.91 15.92
N ILE A 168 0.03 -22.12 15.46
CA ILE A 168 -0.17 -21.08 14.45
C ILE A 168 0.68 -21.42 13.24
N ASN A 169 0.02 -21.78 12.13
CA ASN A 169 0.70 -22.13 10.89
C ASN A 169 0.72 -20.95 9.94
N GLY A 170 1.89 -20.66 9.35
CA GLY A 170 2.04 -19.70 8.26
C GLY A 170 2.03 -18.22 8.68
N ILE A 171 2.06 -17.89 9.97
CA ILE A 171 2.17 -16.54 10.50
C ILE A 171 3.49 -16.43 11.25
N GLY A 172 4.26 -15.37 10.98
CA GLY A 172 5.50 -15.08 11.70
C GLY A 172 5.22 -14.72 13.17
N ASP A 173 6.15 -15.10 14.04
CA ASP A 173 6.11 -14.70 15.45
C ASP A 173 6.60 -13.26 15.64
N TRP A 174 6.43 -12.74 16.85
CA TRP A 174 6.74 -11.36 17.27
C TRP A 174 8.25 -11.08 17.47
N VAL A 175 9.13 -11.71 16.77
CA VAL A 175 10.58 -11.51 16.94
C VAL A 175 11.17 -10.62 15.87
#